data_3c40263cf898e585c4dbb352c186ec8a
#
_entry.id   3c40263cf898e585c4dbb352c186ec8a
#
_cell.length_a   1.000
_cell.length_b   1.000
_cell.length_c   1.000
_cell.angle_alpha   90.00
_cell.angle_beta   90.00
_cell.angle_gamma   90.00
#
_symmetry.space_group_name_H-M   'P 1'
#
loop_
_entity.id
_entity.type
_entity.pdbx_description
1 polymer ?
#
loop_
_entity_poly.entity_id
_entity_poly.type
_entity_poly.pdbx_seq_one_letter_code
_entity_poly.pdbx_strand_id
1 'polypeptide(L)'
;MKRIALGSDHAGYKLKVRIKNYLKSKAYAVVDYGTNSDEPVDYPDYIRPAAESVSNGENDLGIVFGGSGNGEAMVANKVKRIRCGLCWNEESARLTKEHNNANMIALGERMLSEEEAVRIVDAWLNAEFQGGRHLRRIEKIEG
;
A
#
# COMPACT_ATOMS: atom_id res chain seq x y z
N MET A 1 -13.31 0.02 -12.72
CA MET A 1 -12.14 -0.79 -12.35
C MET A 1 -11.14 0.09 -11.64
N LYS A 2 -10.72 -0.29 -10.43
CA LYS A 2 -9.71 0.47 -9.70
C LYS A 2 -8.32 0.16 -10.23
N ARG A 3 -7.47 1.20 -10.26
CA ARG A 3 -6.07 1.08 -10.62
C ARG A 3 -5.21 1.15 -9.37
N ILE A 4 -4.34 0.17 -9.20
CA ILE A 4 -3.51 0.03 -8.01
C ILE A 4 -2.03 0.14 -8.38
N ALA A 5 -1.33 1.10 -7.77
CA ALA A 5 0.10 1.26 -7.92
C ALA A 5 0.83 0.31 -6.97
N LEU A 6 1.89 -0.32 -7.45
CA LEU A 6 2.74 -1.16 -6.62
C LEU A 6 4.18 -0.66 -6.68
N GLY A 7 4.87 -0.71 -5.55
CA GLY A 7 6.29 -0.40 -5.47
C GLY A 7 6.96 -1.20 -4.39
N SER A 8 8.22 -1.58 -4.60
CA SER A 8 8.97 -2.34 -3.61
C SER A 8 10.46 -2.06 -3.74
N ASP A 9 11.20 -2.41 -2.68
CA ASP A 9 12.62 -2.62 -2.80
C ASP A 9 12.90 -4.11 -3.08
N HIS A 10 14.18 -4.50 -3.04
CA HIS A 10 14.59 -5.88 -3.27
C HIS A 10 14.03 -6.84 -2.19
N ALA A 11 13.88 -6.38 -0.95
CA ALA A 11 13.39 -7.22 0.14
C ALA A 11 11.89 -7.50 0.03
N GLY A 12 11.13 -6.61 -0.63
CA GLY A 12 9.69 -6.78 -0.83
C GLY A 12 9.32 -7.26 -2.24
N TYR A 13 10.29 -7.52 -3.08
CA TYR A 13 10.06 -7.84 -4.48
C TYR A 13 9.21 -9.09 -4.70
N LYS A 14 9.54 -10.18 -4.00
CA LYS A 14 8.79 -11.45 -4.17
C LYS A 14 7.34 -11.30 -3.73
N LEU A 15 7.11 -10.63 -2.62
CA LEU A 15 5.76 -10.39 -2.13
C LEU A 15 4.99 -9.50 -3.11
N LYS A 16 5.63 -8.48 -3.66
CA LYS A 16 5.01 -7.63 -4.68
C LYS A 16 4.53 -8.46 -5.87
N VAL A 17 5.37 -9.38 -6.37
CA VAL A 17 5.00 -10.25 -7.50
C VAL A 17 3.78 -11.10 -7.14
N ARG A 18 3.77 -11.68 -5.92
CA ARG A 18 2.65 -12.50 -5.46
C ARG A 18 1.34 -11.71 -5.43
N ILE A 19 1.38 -10.50 -4.85
CA ILE A 19 0.19 -9.64 -4.73
C ILE A 19 -0.23 -9.11 -6.10
N LYS A 20 0.72 -8.75 -6.95
CA LYS A 20 0.43 -8.32 -8.32
C LYS A 20 -0.39 -9.38 -9.07
N ASN A 21 0.04 -10.63 -9.00
CA ASN A 21 -0.68 -11.72 -9.66
C ASN A 21 -2.06 -11.93 -9.08
N TYR A 22 -2.18 -11.83 -7.75
CA TYR A 22 -3.45 -11.93 -7.08
C TYR A 22 -4.42 -10.83 -7.54
N LEU A 23 -3.96 -9.58 -7.56
CA LEU A 23 -4.79 -8.45 -7.98
C LEU A 23 -5.25 -8.58 -9.43
N LYS A 24 -4.38 -9.03 -10.31
CA LYS A 24 -4.75 -9.28 -11.71
C LYS A 24 -5.81 -10.35 -11.81
N SER A 25 -5.74 -11.41 -10.99
CA SER A 25 -6.74 -12.47 -10.98
C SER A 25 -8.11 -11.97 -10.52
N LYS A 26 -8.15 -10.85 -9.81
CA LYS A 26 -9.39 -10.20 -9.33
C LYS A 26 -9.82 -9.05 -10.24
N ALA A 27 -9.23 -8.94 -11.41
CA ALA A 27 -9.57 -7.93 -12.43
C ALA A 27 -9.25 -6.49 -12.03
N TYR A 28 -8.30 -6.27 -11.11
CA TYR A 28 -7.78 -4.92 -10.86
C TYR A 28 -6.75 -4.56 -11.93
N ALA A 29 -6.70 -3.28 -12.30
CA ALA A 29 -5.61 -2.76 -13.12
C ALA A 29 -4.43 -2.46 -12.21
N VAL A 30 -3.24 -2.93 -12.58
CA VAL A 30 -2.04 -2.81 -11.75
C VAL A 30 -0.94 -2.08 -12.53
N VAL A 31 -0.33 -1.09 -11.89
CA VAL A 31 0.85 -0.39 -12.43
C VAL A 31 2.00 -0.65 -11.48
N ASP A 32 3.04 -1.31 -11.96
CA ASP A 32 4.21 -1.70 -11.17
C ASP A 32 5.34 -0.69 -11.42
N TYR A 33 5.72 0.03 -10.36
CA TYR A 33 6.78 1.05 -10.42
C TYR A 33 8.17 0.50 -10.11
N GLY A 34 8.29 -0.81 -9.89
CA GLY A 34 9.57 -1.46 -9.58
C GLY A 34 9.72 -1.66 -8.06
N THR A 35 10.83 -2.20 -7.56
CA THR A 35 11.91 -2.71 -8.43
C THR A 35 11.51 -4.01 -9.12
N ASN A 36 12.33 -4.45 -10.09
CA ASN A 36 12.00 -5.63 -10.90
C ASN A 36 12.96 -6.81 -10.67
N SER A 37 13.70 -6.78 -9.58
CA SER A 37 14.63 -7.86 -9.23
C SER A 37 14.88 -7.86 -7.72
N ASP A 38 15.63 -8.86 -7.25
CA ASP A 38 16.04 -8.96 -5.86
C ASP A 38 17.43 -8.35 -5.60
N GLU A 39 18.00 -7.65 -6.60
CA GLU A 39 19.26 -6.94 -6.39
C GLU A 39 19.05 -5.72 -5.52
N PRO A 40 19.98 -5.42 -4.58
CA PRO A 40 19.83 -4.33 -3.65
C PRO A 40 19.59 -2.97 -4.32
N VAL A 41 18.57 -2.26 -3.86
CA VAL A 41 18.21 -0.92 -4.32
C VAL A 41 17.79 -0.08 -3.12
N ASP A 42 17.72 1.23 -3.31
CA ASP A 42 17.20 2.14 -2.29
C ASP A 42 15.68 2.27 -2.45
N TYR A 43 14.95 1.88 -1.41
CA TYR A 43 13.50 1.80 -1.47
C TYR A 43 12.81 3.13 -1.83
N PRO A 44 13.29 4.32 -1.40
CA PRO A 44 12.59 5.57 -1.75
C PRO A 44 12.49 5.80 -3.25
N ASP A 45 13.45 5.31 -4.04
CA ASP A 45 13.46 5.49 -5.49
C ASP A 45 12.26 4.82 -6.17
N TYR A 46 11.71 3.78 -5.55
CA TYR A 46 10.59 3.01 -6.11
C TYR A 46 9.26 3.28 -5.39
N ILE A 47 9.33 3.64 -4.12
CA ILE A 47 8.14 3.90 -3.33
C ILE A 47 7.55 5.28 -3.63
N ARG A 48 8.41 6.29 -3.75
CA ARG A 48 7.96 7.67 -4.00
C ARG A 48 7.17 7.78 -5.30
N PRO A 49 7.63 7.25 -6.44
CA PRO A 49 6.83 7.35 -7.67
C PRO A 49 5.47 6.66 -7.55
N ALA A 50 5.39 5.52 -6.88
CA ALA A 50 4.11 4.85 -6.64
C ALA A 50 3.17 5.74 -5.83
N ALA A 51 3.67 6.32 -4.75
CA ALA A 51 2.87 7.21 -3.91
C ALA A 51 2.45 8.49 -4.65
N GLU A 52 3.34 9.06 -5.44
CA GLU A 52 3.02 10.26 -6.24
C GLU A 52 1.91 9.98 -7.24
N SER A 53 1.90 8.79 -7.84
CA SER A 53 0.85 8.42 -8.79
C SER A 53 -0.53 8.32 -8.14
N VAL A 54 -0.58 7.92 -6.88
CA VAL A 54 -1.84 7.90 -6.11
C VAL A 54 -2.23 9.32 -5.71
N SER A 55 -1.26 10.12 -5.29
CA SER A 55 -1.50 11.51 -4.89
C SER A 55 -2.07 12.36 -6.04
N ASN A 56 -1.58 12.14 -7.26
CA ASN A 56 -2.02 12.94 -8.41
C ASN A 56 -3.22 12.35 -9.16
N GLY A 57 -3.75 11.22 -8.72
CA GLY A 57 -4.95 10.61 -9.30
C GLY A 57 -4.71 9.70 -10.51
N GLU A 58 -3.46 9.46 -10.90
CA GLU A 58 -3.16 8.48 -11.97
C GLU A 58 -3.58 7.08 -11.55
N ASN A 59 -3.39 6.75 -10.29
CA ASN A 59 -3.86 5.51 -9.70
C ASN A 59 -4.76 5.81 -8.52
N ASP A 60 -5.70 4.90 -8.24
CA ASP A 60 -6.68 5.11 -7.17
C ASP A 60 -6.13 4.74 -5.79
N LEU A 61 -5.33 3.69 -5.74
CA LEU A 61 -4.79 3.10 -4.52
C LEU A 61 -3.35 2.67 -4.75
N GLY A 62 -2.63 2.38 -3.67
CA GLY A 62 -1.28 1.86 -3.79
C GLY A 62 -0.92 0.88 -2.70
N ILE A 63 -0.01 -0.02 -3.01
CA ILE A 63 0.55 -0.97 -2.05
C ILE A 63 2.06 -0.95 -2.22
N VAL A 64 2.78 -0.80 -1.12
CA VAL A 64 4.24 -0.78 -1.12
C VAL A 64 4.79 -1.88 -0.22
N PHE A 65 5.93 -2.43 -0.62
CA PHE A 65 6.48 -3.64 -0.02
C PHE A 65 7.95 -3.45 0.31
N GLY A 66 8.36 -3.92 1.47
CA GLY A 66 9.74 -3.93 1.89
C GLY A 66 9.99 -5.11 2.81
N GLY A 67 11.12 -5.13 3.50
CA GLY A 67 11.42 -6.17 4.48
C GLY A 67 10.52 -6.10 5.71
N SER A 68 10.41 -4.92 6.31
CA SER A 68 9.50 -4.67 7.44
C SER A 68 8.29 -3.82 7.02
N GLY A 69 8.40 -3.05 5.95
CA GLY A 69 7.37 -2.12 5.51
C GLY A 69 7.47 -0.75 6.17
N ASN A 70 8.32 -0.58 7.19
CA ASN A 70 8.42 0.68 7.93
C ASN A 70 8.88 1.85 7.05
N GLY A 71 10.01 1.69 6.38
CA GLY A 71 10.56 2.75 5.53
C GLY A 71 9.64 3.08 4.37
N GLU A 72 9.03 2.07 3.81
CA GLU A 72 8.06 2.22 2.72
C GLU A 72 6.87 3.09 3.15
N ALA A 73 6.31 2.81 4.33
CA ALA A 73 5.22 3.61 4.88
C ALA A 73 5.67 5.06 5.12
N MET A 74 6.89 5.23 5.65
CA MET A 74 7.42 6.56 5.92
C MET A 74 7.57 7.39 4.64
N VAL A 75 8.15 6.80 3.58
CA VAL A 75 8.31 7.49 2.30
C VAL A 75 6.95 7.86 1.71
N ALA A 76 6.02 6.91 1.68
CA ALA A 76 4.69 7.15 1.12
C ALA A 76 3.99 8.30 1.85
N ASN A 77 4.07 8.32 3.18
CA ASN A 77 3.40 9.36 3.98
C ASN A 77 4.06 10.74 3.89
N LYS A 78 5.25 10.84 3.30
CA LYS A 78 5.86 12.15 3.01
C LYS A 78 5.30 12.78 1.74
N VAL A 79 4.53 12.05 0.97
CA VAL A 79 3.86 12.57 -0.21
C VAL A 79 2.50 13.13 0.20
N LYS A 80 2.19 14.35 -0.25
CA LYS A 80 0.92 15.01 0.11
C LYS A 80 -0.27 14.15 -0.28
N ARG A 81 -1.31 14.16 0.53
CA ARG A 81 -2.56 13.45 0.32
C ARG A 81 -2.46 11.93 0.44
N ILE A 82 -1.30 11.41 0.81
CA ILE A 82 -1.13 9.98 1.04
C ILE A 82 -1.30 9.68 2.52
N ARG A 83 -2.15 8.70 2.81
CA ARG A 83 -2.28 8.09 4.12
C ARG A 83 -2.03 6.61 3.93
N CYS A 84 -0.80 6.21 4.27
CA CYS A 84 -0.31 4.84 4.09
C CYS A 84 -0.26 4.15 5.45
N GLY A 85 -1.07 3.11 5.62
CA GLY A 85 -1.06 2.31 6.84
C GLY A 85 -0.11 1.13 6.73
N LEU A 86 0.73 0.92 7.75
CA LEU A 86 1.52 -0.29 7.85
C LEU A 86 0.63 -1.38 8.42
N CYS A 87 0.41 -2.45 7.65
CA CYS A 87 -0.53 -3.50 8.02
C CYS A 87 0.19 -4.80 8.35
N TRP A 88 -0.21 -5.42 9.46
CA TRP A 88 0.41 -6.66 9.94
C TRP A 88 -0.60 -7.79 10.18
N ASN A 89 -1.90 -7.49 10.03
CA ASN A 89 -2.97 -8.49 10.09
C ASN A 89 -4.22 -7.92 9.42
N GLU A 90 -5.26 -8.75 9.32
CA GLU A 90 -6.50 -8.33 8.68
C GLU A 90 -7.18 -7.17 9.41
N GLU A 91 -7.14 -7.18 10.74
CA GLU A 91 -7.76 -6.11 11.53
C GLU A 91 -7.08 -4.77 11.29
N SER A 92 -5.74 -4.71 11.30
CA SER A 92 -5.03 -3.46 11.03
C SER A 92 -5.34 -2.94 9.62
N ALA A 93 -5.47 -3.83 8.65
CA ALA A 93 -5.82 -3.47 7.28
C ALA A 93 -7.23 -2.91 7.18
N ARG A 94 -8.19 -3.55 7.84
CA ARG A 94 -9.58 -3.10 7.87
C ARG A 94 -9.69 -1.73 8.53
N LEU A 95 -9.06 -1.56 9.69
CA LEU A 95 -9.14 -0.32 10.46
C LEU A 95 -8.48 0.87 9.76
N THR A 96 -7.35 0.65 9.07
CA THR A 96 -6.71 1.76 8.36
C THR A 96 -7.59 2.29 7.22
N LYS A 97 -8.46 1.45 6.66
CA LYS A 97 -9.48 1.92 5.71
C LYS A 97 -10.67 2.55 6.43
N GLU A 98 -11.26 1.84 7.38
CA GLU A 98 -12.48 2.30 8.05
C GLU A 98 -12.31 3.60 8.80
N HIS A 99 -11.18 3.79 9.46
CA HIS A 99 -10.92 4.96 10.31
C HIS A 99 -10.11 6.05 9.62
N ASN A 100 -9.13 5.66 8.79
CA ASN A 100 -8.18 6.61 8.23
C ASN A 100 -8.36 6.83 6.72
N ASN A 101 -9.30 6.11 6.11
CA ASN A 101 -9.50 6.12 4.66
C ASN A 101 -8.16 6.02 3.92
N ALA A 102 -7.33 5.09 4.36
CA ALA A 102 -5.98 4.94 3.82
C ALA A 102 -6.05 4.61 2.32
N ASN A 103 -5.37 5.40 1.53
CA ASN A 103 -5.29 5.19 0.09
C ASN A 103 -4.07 4.37 -0.32
N MET A 104 -3.21 4.05 0.64
CA MET A 104 -2.09 3.13 0.46
C MET A 104 -1.91 2.28 1.70
N ILE A 105 -1.30 1.10 1.51
CA ILE A 105 -0.82 0.28 2.64
C ILE A 105 0.61 -0.17 2.35
N ALA A 106 1.35 -0.44 3.42
CA ALA A 106 2.69 -0.98 3.37
C ALA A 106 2.70 -2.36 4.01
N LEU A 107 3.44 -3.29 3.40
CA LEU A 107 3.56 -4.67 3.86
C LEU A 107 5.04 -5.04 4.00
N GLY A 108 5.34 -5.83 5.02
CA GLY A 108 6.70 -6.34 5.26
C GLY A 108 6.82 -7.80 4.89
N GLU A 109 7.61 -8.12 3.88
CA GLU A 109 7.76 -9.49 3.39
C GLU A 109 8.32 -10.43 4.48
N ARG A 110 9.21 -9.91 5.34
CA ARG A 110 9.81 -10.72 6.41
C ARG A 110 8.87 -10.93 7.60
N MET A 111 7.76 -10.19 7.63
CA MET A 111 6.85 -10.19 8.77
C MET A 111 5.58 -10.99 8.52
N LEU A 112 5.35 -11.42 7.27
CA LEU A 112 4.09 -12.02 6.84
C LEU A 112 4.34 -13.24 5.96
N SER A 113 3.44 -14.22 6.02
CA SER A 113 3.37 -15.23 4.97
C SER A 113 2.66 -14.62 3.75
N GLU A 114 2.81 -15.24 2.59
CA GLU A 114 2.12 -14.78 1.38
C GLU A 114 0.61 -14.83 1.55
N GLU A 115 0.09 -15.88 2.21
CA GLU A 115 -1.34 -16.05 2.45
C GLU A 115 -1.87 -14.96 3.39
N GLU A 116 -1.11 -14.61 4.42
CA GLU A 116 -1.48 -13.50 5.31
C GLU A 116 -1.54 -12.19 4.54
N ALA A 117 -0.56 -11.95 3.66
CA ALA A 117 -0.53 -10.73 2.85
C ALA A 117 -1.75 -10.64 1.93
N VAL A 118 -2.16 -11.75 1.33
CA VAL A 118 -3.37 -11.77 0.50
C VAL A 118 -4.60 -11.41 1.33
N ARG A 119 -4.74 -11.99 2.54
CA ARG A 119 -5.88 -11.67 3.41
C ARG A 119 -5.88 -10.20 3.85
N ILE A 120 -4.70 -9.64 4.11
CA ILE A 120 -4.55 -8.23 4.46
C ILE A 120 -5.02 -7.34 3.30
N VAL A 121 -4.56 -7.63 2.09
CA VAL A 121 -4.94 -6.86 0.91
C VAL A 121 -6.45 -6.93 0.69
N ASP A 122 -7.04 -8.12 0.79
CA ASP A 122 -8.49 -8.29 0.66
C ASP A 122 -9.26 -7.51 1.72
N ALA A 123 -8.83 -7.59 2.98
CA ALA A 123 -9.50 -6.88 4.07
C ALA A 123 -9.50 -5.37 3.83
N TRP A 124 -8.37 -4.84 3.36
CA TRP A 124 -8.26 -3.41 3.05
C TRP A 124 -9.11 -3.02 1.84
N LEU A 125 -9.05 -3.78 0.76
CA LEU A 125 -9.81 -3.46 -0.46
C LEU A 125 -11.33 -3.54 -0.25
N ASN A 126 -11.79 -4.46 0.60
CA ASN A 126 -13.22 -4.68 0.83
C ASN A 126 -13.81 -3.85 1.97
N ALA A 127 -12.98 -3.19 2.78
CA ALA A 127 -13.46 -2.33 3.84
C ALA A 127 -13.91 -0.97 3.27
N GLU A 128 -14.80 -0.30 4.01
CA GLU A 128 -15.33 1.00 3.61
C GLU A 128 -15.06 2.03 4.69
N PHE A 129 -14.72 3.26 4.27
CA PHE A 129 -14.51 4.36 5.19
C PHE A 129 -15.81 4.68 5.93
N GLN A 130 -15.73 4.77 7.26
CA GLN A 130 -16.90 5.01 8.09
C GLN A 130 -17.31 6.47 8.18
N GLY A 131 -16.45 7.40 7.82
CA GLY A 131 -16.75 8.83 7.87
C GLY A 131 -16.92 9.34 9.31
N GLY A 132 -17.91 10.19 9.52
CA GLY A 132 -18.24 10.71 10.84
C GLY A 132 -17.06 11.44 11.51
N ARG A 133 -16.79 11.12 12.77
CA ARG A 133 -15.71 11.73 13.55
C ARG A 133 -14.32 11.52 12.95
N HIS A 134 -14.16 10.46 12.13
CA HIS A 134 -12.87 10.15 11.50
C HIS A 134 -12.49 11.20 10.46
N LEU A 135 -13.46 11.76 9.75
CA LEU A 135 -13.20 12.74 8.69
C LEU A 135 -12.49 13.98 9.26
N ARG A 136 -12.97 14.50 10.40
CA ARG A 136 -12.33 15.66 11.04
C ARG A 136 -10.87 15.39 11.39
N ARG A 137 -10.57 14.17 11.85
CA ARG A 137 -9.21 13.78 12.21
C ARG A 137 -8.32 13.65 10.99
N ILE A 138 -8.85 13.10 9.88
CA ILE A 138 -8.11 13.02 8.62
C ILE A 138 -7.79 14.42 8.11
N GLU A 139 -8.74 15.35 8.16
CA GLU A 139 -8.52 16.73 7.73
C GLU A 139 -7.37 17.36 8.51
N LYS A 140 -7.25 17.05 9.81
CA LYS A 140 -6.14 17.53 10.63
C LYS A 140 -4.82 16.85 10.33
N ILE A 141 -4.83 15.61 9.85
CA ILE A 141 -3.62 14.93 9.36
C ILE A 141 -3.13 15.64 8.10
N GLU A 142 -4.04 15.97 7.20
CA GLU A 142 -3.68 16.61 5.93
C GLU A 142 -3.23 18.07 6.10
N GLY A 143 -3.64 18.72 7.15
CA GLY A 143 -3.18 20.07 7.51
C GLY A 143 -4.02 21.23 7.01
#